data_6d5c0ee9e437eb2dc5f595b737bbd9d4
#
_entry.id   6d5c0ee9e437eb2dc5f595b737bbd9d4
#
_cell.length_a   1.000
_cell.length_b   1.000
_cell.length_c   1.000
_cell.angle_alpha   90.00
_cell.angle_beta   90.00
_cell.angle_gamma   90.00
#
_symmetry.space_group_name_H-M   'P 1'
#
loop_
_entity.id
_entity.type
_entity.pdbx_description
1 polymer ?
#
loop_
_entity_poly.entity_id
_entity_poly.type
_entity_poly.pdbx_seq_one_letter_code
_entity_poly.pdbx_strand_id
1 'polypeptide(L)'
;MTFYIIPAYKTSVENAINKLIASLSVKPTVNYSDVITKEITDEVIDHNVKKSEKYFLDVIEITIDDLKLDDWVLVASVYHKEGIISKVSNEYFKFIPNQFGLNYTKCDHCGKVHSGRNESNIIYNPITNDWKQIGTACINKIFTIN
;
A
#
# COMPACT_ATOMS: atom_id res chain seq x y z
N MET A 1 -2.25 6.52 -1.83
CA MET A 1 -1.29 7.09 -0.84
C MET A 1 -0.65 8.33 -1.41
N THR A 2 -0.65 9.40 -0.66
CA THR A 2 -0.03 10.68 -1.07
C THR A 2 0.88 11.17 0.03
N PHE A 3 2.08 11.60 -0.30
CA PHE A 3 3.02 12.21 0.62
C PHE A 3 3.87 13.28 -0.08
N TYR A 4 4.58 14.08 0.71
CA TYR A 4 5.33 15.23 0.23
C TYR A 4 6.79 15.11 0.60
N ILE A 5 7.67 15.50 -0.31
CA ILE A 5 9.12 15.52 -0.07
C ILE A 5 9.71 16.86 -0.46
N ILE A 6 10.83 17.21 0.16
CA ILE A 6 11.63 18.37 -0.24
C ILE A 6 12.30 18.04 -1.58
N PRO A 7 12.32 18.97 -2.57
CA PRO A 7 12.85 18.69 -3.92
C PRO A 7 14.29 18.16 -3.92
N ALA A 8 15.11 18.56 -2.97
CA ALA A 8 16.50 18.10 -2.84
C ALA A 8 16.62 16.57 -2.65
N TYR A 9 15.57 15.93 -2.12
CA TYR A 9 15.56 14.50 -1.86
C TYR A 9 14.87 13.67 -2.94
N LYS A 10 14.40 14.30 -4.04
CA LYS A 10 13.65 13.63 -5.11
C LYS A 10 14.37 12.39 -5.62
N THR A 11 15.63 12.53 -6.00
CA THR A 11 16.40 11.41 -6.58
C THR A 11 16.56 10.26 -5.59
N SER A 12 16.90 10.55 -4.33
CA SER A 12 17.05 9.53 -3.29
C SER A 12 15.76 8.78 -3.00
N VAL A 13 14.65 9.50 -2.91
CA VAL A 13 13.32 8.92 -2.65
C VAL A 13 12.84 8.11 -3.85
N GLU A 14 13.01 8.62 -5.06
CA GLU A 14 12.67 7.93 -6.31
C GLU A 14 13.43 6.60 -6.43
N ASN A 15 14.73 6.60 -6.15
CA ASN A 15 15.52 5.37 -6.16
C ASN A 15 15.06 4.36 -5.10
N ALA A 16 14.71 4.82 -3.89
CA ALA A 16 14.18 3.96 -2.83
C ALA A 16 12.83 3.35 -3.22
N ILE A 17 11.92 4.14 -3.78
CA ILE A 17 10.62 3.68 -4.25
C ILE A 17 10.80 2.67 -5.38
N ASN A 18 11.66 2.94 -6.35
CA ASN A 18 11.93 2.03 -7.47
C ASN A 18 12.48 0.68 -6.99
N LYS A 19 13.34 0.66 -5.98
CA LYS A 19 13.82 -0.59 -5.37
C LYS A 19 12.71 -1.39 -4.71
N LEU A 20 11.82 -0.72 -3.97
CA LEU A 20 10.69 -1.38 -3.33
C LEU A 20 9.73 -1.95 -4.38
N ILE A 21 9.41 -1.18 -5.42
CA ILE A 21 8.51 -1.60 -6.49
C ILE A 21 9.09 -2.75 -7.30
N ALA A 22 10.40 -2.76 -7.55
CA ALA A 22 11.06 -3.83 -8.31
C ALA A 22 10.89 -5.22 -7.68
N SER A 23 10.67 -5.28 -6.36
CA SER A 23 10.41 -6.53 -5.63
C SER A 23 8.95 -6.99 -5.71
N LEU A 24 8.04 -6.15 -6.21
CA LEU A 24 6.62 -6.45 -6.29
C LEU A 24 6.28 -7.15 -7.61
N SER A 25 5.42 -8.16 -7.54
CA SER A 25 4.88 -8.85 -8.72
C SER A 25 3.98 -7.95 -9.55
N VAL A 26 3.22 -7.08 -8.88
CA VAL A 26 2.39 -6.05 -9.49
C VAL A 26 2.96 -4.69 -9.11
N LYS A 27 3.20 -3.85 -10.10
CA LYS A 27 3.81 -2.54 -9.90
C LYS A 27 2.75 -1.45 -9.85
N PRO A 28 2.69 -0.67 -8.76
CA PRO A 28 1.80 0.48 -8.70
C PRO A 28 2.27 1.59 -9.63
N THR A 29 1.35 2.45 -10.02
CA THR A 29 1.69 3.70 -10.68
C THR A 29 2.14 4.72 -9.65
N VAL A 30 3.31 5.31 -9.87
CA VAL A 30 3.86 6.37 -9.02
C VAL A 30 3.94 7.65 -9.82
N ASN A 31 3.28 8.69 -9.33
CA ASN A 31 3.26 10.01 -9.96
C ASN A 31 4.00 11.02 -9.09
N TYR A 32 4.83 11.82 -9.73
CA TYR A 32 5.57 12.92 -9.12
C TYR A 32 5.05 14.23 -9.70
N SER A 33 4.63 15.14 -8.83
CA SER A 33 4.23 16.48 -9.27
C SER A 33 5.46 17.32 -9.62
N ASP A 34 5.24 18.47 -10.26
CA ASP A 34 6.20 19.55 -10.27
C ASP A 34 6.40 20.10 -8.86
N VAL A 35 7.41 20.95 -8.68
CA VAL A 35 7.62 21.64 -7.41
C VAL A 35 6.45 22.57 -7.13
N ILE A 36 5.80 22.39 -5.99
CA ILE A 36 4.71 23.23 -5.52
C ILE A 36 5.08 23.86 -4.17
N THR A 37 4.52 25.03 -3.89
CA THR A 37 4.67 25.69 -2.59
C THR A 37 3.52 25.30 -1.69
N LYS A 38 3.84 24.73 -0.54
CA LYS A 38 2.84 24.27 0.44
C LYS A 38 3.00 25.01 1.76
N GLU A 39 1.88 25.47 2.32
CA GLU A 39 1.83 26.00 3.67
C GLU A 39 1.87 24.87 4.69
N ILE A 40 2.81 24.96 5.63
CA ILE A 40 2.99 23.99 6.72
C ILE A 40 2.80 24.70 8.04
N THR A 41 2.08 24.04 8.94
CA THR A 41 1.86 24.53 10.31
C THR A 41 2.55 23.58 11.26
N ASP A 42 3.51 24.10 12.05
CA ASP A 42 4.18 23.36 13.11
C ASP A 42 3.77 23.88 14.48
N GLU A 43 3.65 22.97 15.44
CA GLU A 43 3.52 23.33 16.85
C GLU A 43 4.92 23.45 17.47
N VAL A 44 5.24 24.62 17.99
CA VAL A 44 6.50 24.92 18.66
C VAL A 44 6.22 25.24 20.13
N ILE A 45 7.03 24.70 21.04
CA ILE A 45 6.99 25.05 22.46
C ILE A 45 8.08 26.10 22.72
N ASP A 46 7.65 27.32 23.05
CA ASP A 46 8.53 28.42 23.42
C ASP A 46 8.15 28.91 24.82
N HIS A 47 9.11 28.88 25.77
CA HIS A 47 8.88 29.26 27.17
C HIS A 47 7.67 28.59 27.82
N ASN A 48 7.46 27.27 27.59
CA ASN A 48 6.32 26.48 28.05
C ASN A 48 4.96 26.89 27.47
N VAL A 49 4.94 27.68 26.39
CA VAL A 49 3.73 28.05 25.66
C VAL A 49 3.73 27.36 24.32
N LYS A 50 2.65 26.65 24.01
CA LYS A 50 2.42 26.10 22.67
C LYS A 50 2.12 27.24 21.69
N LYS A 51 2.90 27.36 20.64
CA LYS A 51 2.68 28.27 19.53
C LYS A 51 2.56 27.50 18.24
N SER A 52 1.66 27.93 17.36
CA SER A 52 1.61 27.45 15.97
C SER A 52 2.40 28.37 15.09
N GLU A 53 3.39 27.84 14.37
CA GLU A 53 4.12 28.58 13.36
C GLU A 53 3.72 28.11 11.97
N LYS A 54 3.47 29.06 11.07
CA LYS A 54 3.17 28.80 9.65
C LYS A 54 4.34 29.21 8.79
N TYR A 55 4.72 28.33 7.86
CA TYR A 55 5.75 28.62 6.89
C TYR A 55 5.44 27.95 5.56
N PHE A 56 6.12 28.39 4.49
CA PHE A 56 5.95 27.84 3.17
C PHE A 56 7.18 27.02 2.80
N LEU A 57 6.96 25.83 2.27
CA LEU A 57 7.99 24.98 1.72
C LEU A 57 7.71 24.63 0.27
N ASP A 58 8.76 24.61 -0.54
CA ASP A 58 8.71 23.99 -1.85
C ASP A 58 8.79 22.47 -1.68
N VAL A 59 7.80 21.78 -2.20
CA VAL A 59 7.66 20.31 -2.07
C VAL A 59 7.29 19.69 -3.41
N ILE A 60 7.56 18.40 -3.52
CA ILE A 60 7.04 17.53 -4.59
C ILE A 60 6.02 16.61 -3.95
N GLU A 61 4.83 16.56 -4.54
CA GLU A 61 3.79 15.61 -4.16
C GLU A 61 4.04 14.28 -4.86
N ILE A 62 4.11 13.20 -4.10
CA ILE A 62 4.22 11.84 -4.62
C ILE A 62 2.90 11.14 -4.36
N THR A 63 2.28 10.66 -5.42
CA THR A 63 1.06 9.87 -5.36
C THR A 63 1.34 8.46 -5.85
N ILE A 64 1.05 7.47 -4.99
CA ILE A 64 1.14 6.05 -5.32
C ILE A 64 -0.28 5.51 -5.33
N ASP A 65 -0.72 5.05 -6.48
CA ASP A 65 -2.03 4.45 -6.64
C ASP A 65 -2.09 3.08 -5.97
N ASP A 66 -3.28 2.68 -5.55
CA ASP A 66 -3.51 1.32 -5.07
C ASP A 66 -3.11 0.30 -6.13
N LEU A 67 -2.56 -0.81 -5.69
CA LEU A 67 -2.24 -1.92 -6.57
C LEU A 67 -3.53 -2.54 -7.11
N LYS A 68 -3.78 -2.36 -8.40
CA LYS A 68 -4.97 -2.87 -9.09
C LYS A 68 -4.59 -3.80 -10.21
N LEU A 69 -5.42 -4.82 -10.38
CA LEU A 69 -5.48 -5.57 -11.61
C LEU A 69 -6.93 -5.72 -12.04
N ASP A 70 -7.23 -5.23 -13.25
CA ASP A 70 -8.61 -5.09 -13.70
C ASP A 70 -9.43 -4.36 -12.62
N ASP A 71 -10.46 -5.00 -12.09
CA ASP A 71 -11.31 -4.43 -11.06
C ASP A 71 -10.90 -4.82 -9.62
N TRP A 72 -9.87 -5.65 -9.47
CA TRP A 72 -9.39 -6.10 -8.17
C TRP A 72 -8.33 -5.19 -7.60
N VAL A 73 -8.45 -4.90 -6.30
CA VAL A 73 -7.48 -4.11 -5.52
C VAL A 73 -6.76 -5.03 -4.55
N LEU A 74 -5.43 -4.97 -4.52
CA LEU A 74 -4.65 -5.65 -3.49
C LEU A 74 -4.78 -4.86 -2.18
N VAL A 75 -5.38 -5.47 -1.16
CA VAL A 75 -5.70 -4.78 0.09
C VAL A 75 -4.67 -5.04 1.18
N ALA A 76 -4.22 -6.29 1.33
CA ALA A 76 -3.22 -6.66 2.33
C ALA A 76 -2.43 -7.88 1.91
N SER A 77 -1.22 -7.99 2.43
CA SER A 77 -0.40 -9.20 2.37
C SER A 77 -0.37 -9.86 3.75
N VAL A 78 -0.59 -11.16 3.79
CA VAL A 78 -0.66 -11.95 5.01
C VAL A 78 0.57 -12.85 5.10
N TYR A 79 1.37 -12.67 6.14
CA TYR A 79 2.56 -13.45 6.42
C TYR A 79 2.26 -14.42 7.56
N HIS A 80 1.84 -15.64 7.21
CA HIS A 80 1.30 -16.61 8.16
C HIS A 80 2.30 -17.08 9.22
N LYS A 81 3.56 -17.28 8.83
CA LYS A 81 4.60 -17.74 9.76
C LYS A 81 5.01 -16.66 10.75
N GLU A 82 5.11 -15.43 10.28
CA GLU A 82 5.49 -14.29 11.10
C GLU A 82 4.32 -13.75 11.93
N GLY A 83 3.09 -14.14 11.61
CA GLY A 83 1.90 -13.64 12.28
C GLY A 83 1.60 -12.17 11.99
N ILE A 84 1.92 -11.70 10.78
CA ILE A 84 1.80 -10.30 10.39
C ILE A 84 0.83 -10.15 9.22
N ILE A 85 -0.03 -9.13 9.30
CA ILE A 85 -0.85 -8.65 8.18
C ILE A 85 -0.34 -7.26 7.79
N SER A 86 0.20 -7.14 6.58
CA SER A 86 0.73 -5.90 6.06
C SER A 86 -0.31 -5.18 5.21
N LYS A 87 -0.66 -3.98 5.60
CA LYS A 87 -1.59 -3.14 4.87
C LYS A 87 -0.98 -2.66 3.56
N VAL A 88 -1.73 -2.80 2.46
CA VAL A 88 -1.38 -2.28 1.13
C VAL A 88 -2.33 -1.14 0.74
N SER A 89 -3.63 -1.36 0.81
CA SER A 89 -4.63 -0.33 0.52
C SER A 89 -5.12 0.36 1.78
N ASN A 90 -4.89 1.68 1.88
CA ASN A 90 -5.41 2.48 3.00
C ASN A 90 -6.94 2.57 3.00
N GLU A 91 -7.55 2.58 1.81
CA GLU A 91 -8.99 2.76 1.66
C GLU A 91 -9.78 1.55 2.14
N TYR A 92 -9.33 0.35 1.77
CA TYR A 92 -10.11 -0.87 1.98
C TYR A 92 -9.64 -1.74 3.14
N PHE A 93 -8.46 -1.51 3.69
CA PHE A 93 -7.89 -2.36 4.74
C PHE A 93 -8.82 -2.54 5.95
N LYS A 94 -9.44 -1.47 6.41
CA LYS A 94 -10.35 -1.49 7.58
C LYS A 94 -11.66 -2.25 7.34
N PHE A 95 -11.98 -2.56 6.09
CA PHE A 95 -13.22 -3.26 5.72
C PHE A 95 -13.02 -4.75 5.47
N ILE A 96 -11.82 -5.28 5.69
CA ILE A 96 -11.54 -6.72 5.51
C ILE A 96 -12.50 -7.54 6.38
N PRO A 97 -13.27 -8.48 5.78
CA PRO A 97 -14.13 -9.37 6.55
C PRO A 97 -13.35 -10.21 7.56
N ASN A 98 -13.95 -10.48 8.71
CA ASN A 98 -13.30 -11.17 9.84
C ASN A 98 -12.83 -12.60 9.54
N GLN A 99 -13.41 -13.27 8.54
CA GLN A 99 -12.99 -14.62 8.16
C GLN A 99 -11.60 -14.68 7.53
N PHE A 100 -11.15 -13.59 6.93
CA PHE A 100 -9.82 -13.51 6.31
C PHE A 100 -8.74 -13.18 7.33
N GLY A 101 -7.51 -13.49 7.00
CA GLY A 101 -6.35 -13.17 7.80
C GLY A 101 -5.42 -14.36 8.03
N LEU A 102 -4.80 -14.39 9.21
CA LEU A 102 -3.76 -15.36 9.55
C LEU A 102 -4.22 -16.81 9.58
N ASN A 103 -5.47 -17.05 9.96
CA ASN A 103 -6.03 -18.41 10.08
C ASN A 103 -6.75 -18.89 8.81
N TYR A 104 -6.82 -18.08 7.78
CA TYR A 104 -7.44 -18.43 6.52
C TYR A 104 -6.45 -19.19 5.64
N THR A 105 -6.65 -20.50 5.47
CA THR A 105 -5.69 -21.40 4.80
C THR A 105 -6.08 -21.77 3.39
N LYS A 106 -7.30 -21.47 2.96
CA LYS A 106 -7.79 -21.75 1.62
C LYS A 106 -7.34 -20.66 0.64
N CYS A 107 -6.99 -21.08 -0.58
CA CYS A 107 -6.84 -20.14 -1.70
C CYS A 107 -8.16 -20.04 -2.45
N ASP A 108 -8.78 -18.86 -2.47
CA ASP A 108 -10.08 -18.65 -3.14
C ASP A 108 -9.99 -18.72 -4.68
N HIS A 109 -8.77 -18.68 -5.24
CA HIS A 109 -8.58 -18.81 -6.68
C HIS A 109 -8.51 -20.27 -7.15
N CYS A 110 -7.62 -21.08 -6.56
CA CYS A 110 -7.43 -22.47 -6.96
C CYS A 110 -8.16 -23.48 -6.08
N GLY A 111 -8.74 -23.05 -4.96
CA GLY A 111 -9.46 -23.89 -4.02
C GLY A 111 -8.59 -24.78 -3.12
N LYS A 112 -7.28 -24.75 -3.29
CA LYS A 112 -6.36 -25.57 -2.47
C LYS A 112 -6.26 -25.03 -1.05
N VAL A 113 -6.23 -25.96 -0.08
CA VAL A 113 -5.94 -25.67 1.32
C VAL A 113 -4.50 -26.00 1.61
N HIS A 114 -3.74 -25.02 2.14
CA HIS A 114 -2.34 -25.18 2.49
C HIS A 114 -2.09 -24.80 3.95
N SER A 115 -1.91 -25.78 4.80
CA SER A 115 -1.59 -25.55 6.22
C SER A 115 -0.18 -24.99 6.45
N GLY A 116 0.73 -25.16 5.49
CA GLY A 116 2.11 -24.69 5.57
C GLY A 116 2.42 -23.45 4.72
N ARG A 117 1.39 -22.72 4.28
CA ARG A 117 1.57 -21.52 3.45
C ARG A 117 2.29 -20.42 4.23
N ASN A 118 3.31 -19.81 3.62
CA ASN A 118 4.03 -18.69 4.21
C ASN A 118 3.33 -17.36 4.03
N GLU A 119 2.77 -17.14 2.84
CA GLU A 119 2.21 -15.87 2.42
C GLU A 119 0.93 -16.07 1.61
N SER A 120 -0.04 -15.20 1.86
CA SER A 120 -1.22 -15.03 1.02
C SER A 120 -1.57 -13.54 0.90
N ASN A 121 -2.54 -13.24 0.04
CA ASN A 121 -2.90 -11.86 -0.26
C ASN A 121 -4.42 -11.71 -0.23
N ILE A 122 -4.87 -10.62 0.39
CA ILE A 122 -6.29 -10.27 0.45
C ILE A 122 -6.56 -9.25 -0.63
N ILE A 123 -7.53 -9.56 -1.50
CA ILE A 123 -7.96 -8.71 -2.60
C ILE A 123 -9.46 -8.40 -2.49
N TYR A 124 -9.84 -7.25 -3.02
CA TYR A 124 -11.22 -6.76 -3.03
C TYR A 124 -11.59 -6.26 -4.42
N ASN A 125 -12.82 -6.58 -4.84
CA ASN A 125 -13.39 -6.03 -6.06
C ASN A 125 -14.50 -5.03 -5.70
N PRO A 126 -14.27 -3.72 -5.86
CA PRO A 126 -15.26 -2.70 -5.50
C PRO A 126 -16.52 -2.74 -6.38
N ILE A 127 -16.45 -3.30 -7.59
CA ILE A 127 -17.57 -3.35 -8.52
C ILE A 127 -18.54 -4.45 -8.11
N THR A 128 -18.03 -5.65 -7.77
CA THR A 128 -18.85 -6.80 -7.36
C THR A 128 -19.01 -6.92 -5.85
N ASN A 129 -18.25 -6.15 -5.09
CA ASN A 129 -18.17 -6.23 -3.62
C ASN A 129 -17.68 -7.59 -3.11
N ASP A 130 -16.82 -8.27 -3.86
CA ASP A 130 -16.26 -9.56 -3.50
C ASP A 130 -14.91 -9.40 -2.83
N TRP A 131 -14.67 -10.25 -1.84
CA TRP A 131 -13.39 -10.40 -1.15
C TRP A 131 -12.83 -11.79 -1.39
N LYS A 132 -11.51 -11.86 -1.58
CA LYS A 132 -10.78 -13.12 -1.71
C LYS A 132 -9.45 -13.05 -0.98
N GLN A 133 -9.05 -14.19 -0.41
CA GLN A 133 -7.67 -14.38 0.05
C GLN A 133 -7.04 -15.48 -0.79
N ILE A 134 -5.95 -15.16 -1.48
CA ILE A 134 -5.32 -16.02 -2.47
C ILE A 134 -3.84 -16.17 -2.20
N GLY A 135 -3.29 -17.34 -2.55
CA GLY A 135 -1.86 -17.62 -2.43
C GLY A 135 -1.02 -16.82 -3.41
N THR A 136 0.26 -16.63 -3.08
CA THR A 136 1.19 -15.83 -3.89
C THR A 136 1.33 -16.36 -5.32
N ALA A 137 1.40 -17.68 -5.51
CA ALA A 137 1.49 -18.26 -6.84
C ALA A 137 0.25 -17.97 -7.69
N CYS A 138 -0.94 -17.98 -7.08
CA CYS A 138 -2.19 -17.67 -7.79
C CYS A 138 -2.33 -16.17 -8.05
N ILE A 139 -1.92 -15.32 -7.13
CA ILE A 139 -1.96 -13.88 -7.36
C ILE A 139 -1.06 -13.49 -8.53
N ASN A 140 0.12 -14.08 -8.63
CA ASN A 140 1.02 -13.84 -9.75
C ASN A 140 0.41 -14.27 -11.09
N LYS A 141 -0.33 -15.39 -11.12
CA LYS A 141 -1.06 -15.82 -12.33
C LYS A 141 -2.17 -14.84 -12.73
N ILE A 142 -2.87 -14.27 -11.76
CA ILE A 142 -3.92 -13.29 -12.02
C ILE A 142 -3.30 -11.96 -12.49
N PHE A 143 -2.19 -11.55 -11.87
CA PHE A 143 -1.61 -10.21 -12.05
C PHE A 143 -0.46 -10.14 -13.06
N THR A 144 0.03 -11.24 -13.59
CA THR A 144 1.11 -11.24 -14.60
C THR A 144 0.66 -11.60 -16.00
N ILE A 145 -0.62 -11.91 -16.18
CA ILE A 145 -1.17 -12.24 -17.50
C ILE A 145 -1.58 -10.96 -18.20
N ASN A 146 -0.63 -10.31 -18.78
CA ASN A 146 -0.86 -9.32 -19.84
C ASN A 146 0.24 -9.42 -20.87
#